data_b3b45de88656ca2f7a46a1c2f3a05810
#
_entry.id   b3b45de88656ca2f7a46a1c2f3a05810
#
_cell.length_a   1.000
_cell.length_b   1.000
_cell.length_c   1.000
_cell.angle_alpha   90.00
_cell.angle_beta   90.00
_cell.angle_gamma   90.00
#
_symmetry.space_group_name_H-M   'P 1'
#
loop_
_entity.id
_entity.type
_entity.pdbx_description
1 polymer ?
#
loop_
_entity_poly.entity_id
_entity_poly.type
_entity_poly.pdbx_seq_one_letter_code
_entity_poly.pdbx_strand_id
1 'polypeptide(L)'
;MSANSQHAKNTPYLFAHSLGQQLDMSAQEFPSANADGLPVVNLTQEQKYIFDTRGWLLIPEVLSEDETADMRDFGLRLQHDPDSIPEHERSTLGGPLQKLIDHPVVVGFMNEFVAFPPLSRQDCYGFRMESSHLFYREAGDGKFGPHNGSGFFRFPGDTHFYHSVPGKSHAGLTRVVWELNPVYDGDGTLVVSGSHKAAYPAPDSIHDQNSPVWSDYNCPAGSVLFFTESLTHSARPWTNREVPRVAVFSCYNTVDSKWHDWDPDPDLVATMPPLRQTLFRPVRAANNLSDGSHYGV
;
A
#
# COMPACT_ATOMS: atom_id res chain seq x y z
N MET A 1 19.51 -31.94 -21.41
CA MET A 1 18.06 -31.97 -21.05
C MET A 1 17.95 -32.38 -19.60
N SER A 2 17.86 -31.49 -18.63
CA SER A 2 17.31 -31.80 -17.30
C SER A 2 17.57 -30.73 -16.24
N ALA A 3 17.77 -29.47 -16.60
CA ALA A 3 17.95 -28.40 -15.59
C ALA A 3 16.63 -27.72 -15.15
N ASN A 4 15.52 -27.98 -15.82
CA ASN A 4 14.27 -27.23 -15.62
C ASN A 4 13.28 -27.81 -14.59
N SER A 5 13.52 -28.99 -14.01
CA SER A 5 12.50 -29.63 -13.19
C SER A 5 12.54 -29.30 -11.70
N GLN A 6 13.65 -28.73 -11.22
CA GLN A 6 13.81 -28.48 -9.78
C GLN A 6 13.33 -27.08 -9.33
N HIS A 7 13.39 -26.10 -10.22
CA HIS A 7 12.91 -24.74 -9.91
C HIS A 7 11.38 -24.61 -9.93
N ALA A 8 10.69 -25.41 -10.74
CA ALA A 8 9.23 -25.40 -10.84
C ALA A 8 8.49 -25.74 -9.53
N LYS A 9 9.15 -26.42 -8.58
CA LYS A 9 8.49 -26.90 -7.36
C LYS A 9 8.25 -25.84 -6.29
N ASN A 10 8.92 -24.69 -6.37
CA ASN A 10 8.85 -23.63 -5.35
C ASN A 10 8.19 -22.35 -5.84
N THR A 11 7.75 -22.29 -7.09
CA THR A 11 7.12 -21.09 -7.64
C THR A 11 5.61 -21.19 -7.51
N PRO A 12 4.96 -20.31 -6.72
CA PRO A 12 3.53 -20.42 -6.43
C PRO A 12 2.62 -19.99 -7.59
N TYR A 13 3.15 -19.41 -8.66
CA TYR A 13 2.35 -18.88 -9.75
C TYR A 13 2.48 -19.70 -11.01
N LEU A 14 1.33 -20.06 -11.57
CA LEU A 14 1.17 -20.61 -12.88
C LEU A 14 0.67 -19.51 -13.80
N PHE A 15 1.57 -18.88 -14.50
CA PHE A 15 1.23 -17.89 -15.50
C PHE A 15 2.22 -17.97 -16.65
N ALA A 16 1.77 -18.48 -17.75
CA ALA A 16 2.55 -18.52 -18.98
C ALA A 16 1.65 -18.55 -20.21
N HIS A 17 2.10 -17.94 -21.29
CA HIS A 17 1.46 -18.06 -22.61
C HIS A 17 1.46 -19.50 -23.14
N SER A 18 2.39 -20.30 -22.71
CA SER A 18 2.51 -21.71 -23.03
C SER A 18 1.73 -22.60 -22.07
N LEU A 19 0.43 -22.45 -22.02
CA LEU A 19 -0.58 -23.34 -21.43
C LEU A 19 -0.08 -24.21 -20.27
N GLY A 20 -0.08 -23.63 -19.06
CA GLY A 20 0.24 -24.36 -17.83
C GLY A 20 1.73 -24.50 -17.51
N GLN A 21 2.62 -23.92 -18.28
CA GLN A 21 4.02 -23.82 -17.86
C GLN A 21 4.18 -22.71 -16.83
N GLN A 22 4.98 -22.99 -15.81
CA GLN A 22 5.36 -21.98 -14.83
C GLN A 22 6.36 -21.01 -15.43
N LEU A 23 6.19 -19.71 -15.12
CA LEU A 23 7.27 -18.75 -15.35
C LEU A 23 8.45 -19.09 -14.44
N ASP A 24 9.65 -19.00 -14.98
CA ASP A 24 10.86 -19.03 -14.16
C ASP A 24 10.98 -17.69 -13.45
N MET A 25 10.63 -17.70 -12.17
CA MET A 25 10.69 -16.52 -11.31
C MET A 25 12.06 -16.34 -10.64
N SER A 26 12.99 -17.27 -10.84
CA SER A 26 14.31 -17.23 -10.22
C SER A 26 15.20 -16.11 -10.77
N ALA A 27 14.91 -15.65 -11.99
CA ALA A 27 15.62 -14.55 -12.65
C ALA A 27 14.97 -13.18 -12.42
N GLN A 28 13.88 -13.11 -11.64
CA GLN A 28 13.20 -11.85 -11.40
C GLN A 28 13.96 -11.00 -10.37
N GLU A 29 14.21 -9.78 -10.74
CA GLU A 29 14.92 -8.83 -9.89
C GLU A 29 13.97 -7.72 -9.45
N PHE A 30 13.81 -7.61 -8.14
CA PHE A 30 13.18 -6.43 -7.54
C PHE A 30 14.21 -5.32 -7.38
N PRO A 31 13.80 -4.04 -7.41
CA PRO A 31 14.68 -2.95 -7.05
C PRO A 31 15.33 -3.20 -5.69
N SER A 32 16.65 -3.13 -5.62
CA SER A 32 17.41 -3.29 -4.38
C SER A 32 17.50 -2.01 -3.56
N ALA A 33 17.19 -0.87 -4.19
CA ALA A 33 17.10 0.44 -3.58
C ALA A 33 15.87 1.18 -4.11
N ASN A 34 15.39 2.16 -3.34
CA ASN A 34 14.34 3.07 -3.79
C ASN A 34 14.90 4.13 -4.78
N ALA A 35 14.04 5.02 -5.25
CA ALA A 35 14.44 6.05 -6.20
C ALA A 35 15.43 7.09 -5.65
N ASP A 36 15.56 7.20 -4.34
CA ASP A 36 16.56 8.05 -3.67
C ASP A 36 17.88 7.30 -3.40
N GLY A 37 18.01 6.05 -3.88
CA GLY A 37 19.20 5.22 -3.71
C GLY A 37 19.32 4.56 -2.32
N LEU A 38 18.28 4.63 -1.49
CA LEU A 38 18.26 4.02 -0.17
C LEU A 38 17.97 2.52 -0.28
N PRO A 39 18.72 1.63 0.41
CA PRO A 39 18.48 0.19 0.36
C PRO A 39 17.06 -0.17 0.79
N VAL A 40 16.41 -1.06 0.05
CA VAL A 40 15.08 -1.58 0.39
C VAL A 40 15.13 -2.32 1.73
N VAL A 41 14.15 -2.04 2.58
CA VAL A 41 13.98 -2.70 3.88
C VAL A 41 12.96 -3.84 3.74
N ASN A 42 13.47 -5.06 3.67
CA ASN A 42 12.62 -6.25 3.58
C ASN A 42 11.91 -6.52 4.90
N LEU A 43 10.69 -7.04 4.82
CA LEU A 43 9.92 -7.46 5.99
C LEU A 43 10.56 -8.68 6.66
N THR A 44 10.54 -8.69 7.99
CA THR A 44 10.89 -9.87 8.78
C THR A 44 9.83 -10.96 8.61
N GLN A 45 10.19 -12.22 8.94
CA GLN A 45 9.22 -13.33 8.92
C GLN A 45 8.05 -13.09 9.87
N GLU A 46 8.29 -12.45 11.01
CA GLU A 46 7.25 -12.09 11.97
C GLU A 46 6.29 -11.05 11.37
N GLN A 47 6.80 -10.00 10.74
CA GLN A 47 5.97 -8.98 10.08
C GLN A 47 5.12 -9.57 8.96
N LYS A 48 5.67 -10.47 8.15
CA LYS A 48 4.91 -11.19 7.12
C LYS A 48 3.79 -12.03 7.73
N TYR A 49 4.08 -12.76 8.81
CA TYR A 49 3.08 -13.58 9.50
C TYR A 49 1.97 -12.72 10.14
N ILE A 50 2.33 -11.59 10.75
CA ILE A 50 1.37 -10.65 11.32
C ILE A 50 0.44 -10.10 10.22
N PHE A 51 1.00 -9.63 9.10
CA PHE A 51 0.19 -9.12 8.00
C PHE A 51 -0.70 -10.21 7.40
N ASP A 52 -0.16 -11.40 7.13
CA ASP A 52 -0.94 -12.51 6.59
C ASP A 52 -2.10 -12.93 7.51
N THR A 53 -1.89 -12.96 8.82
CA THR A 53 -2.92 -13.39 9.76
C THR A 53 -3.94 -12.31 10.08
N ARG A 54 -3.53 -11.05 10.13
CA ARG A 54 -4.38 -9.92 10.54
C ARG A 54 -4.96 -9.13 9.38
N GLY A 55 -4.29 -9.10 8.21
CA GLY A 55 -4.60 -8.22 7.09
C GLY A 55 -4.08 -6.79 7.25
N TRP A 56 -3.33 -6.53 8.33
CA TRP A 56 -2.71 -5.25 8.62
C TRP A 56 -1.41 -5.42 9.40
N LEU A 57 -0.51 -4.42 9.25
CA LEU A 57 0.79 -4.37 9.91
C LEU A 57 1.11 -2.93 10.27
N LEU A 58 1.41 -2.67 11.53
CA LEU A 58 1.94 -1.40 12.01
C LEU A 58 3.45 -1.53 12.25
N ILE A 59 4.21 -0.61 11.70
CA ILE A 59 5.65 -0.47 11.97
C ILE A 59 5.85 0.91 12.61
N PRO A 60 6.20 0.98 13.89
CA PRO A 60 6.38 2.23 14.60
C PRO A 60 7.69 2.92 14.22
N GLU A 61 7.73 4.25 14.35
CA GLU A 61 8.93 5.10 14.30
C GLU A 61 9.85 4.83 13.09
N VAL A 62 9.23 4.73 11.90
CA VAL A 62 9.96 4.50 10.64
C VAL A 62 10.66 5.77 10.16
N LEU A 63 9.99 6.93 10.34
CA LEU A 63 10.56 8.24 10.04
C LEU A 63 11.28 8.77 11.29
N SER A 64 12.38 9.47 11.10
CA SER A 64 13.01 10.25 12.17
C SER A 64 12.12 11.40 12.65
N GLU A 65 12.43 11.96 13.80
CA GLU A 65 11.70 13.12 14.34
C GLU A 65 11.76 14.31 13.39
N ASP A 66 12.92 14.58 12.79
CA ASP A 66 13.11 15.69 11.85
C ASP A 66 12.31 15.48 10.56
N GLU A 67 12.36 14.28 9.98
CA GLU A 67 11.56 13.94 8.79
C GLU A 67 10.05 14.06 9.08
N THR A 68 9.63 13.55 10.22
CA THR A 68 8.23 13.60 10.65
C THR A 68 7.76 15.05 10.84
N ALA A 69 8.59 15.90 11.45
CA ALA A 69 8.28 17.31 11.63
C ALA A 69 8.17 18.05 10.29
N ASP A 70 9.15 17.88 9.40
CA ASP A 70 9.17 18.53 8.07
C ASP A 70 7.95 18.09 7.23
N MET A 71 7.64 16.81 7.19
CA MET A 71 6.49 16.27 6.48
C MET A 71 5.16 16.73 7.08
N ARG A 72 5.05 16.77 8.39
CA ARG A 72 3.86 17.29 9.08
C ARG A 72 3.65 18.77 8.78
N ASP A 73 4.70 19.58 8.88
CA ASP A 73 4.61 21.03 8.61
C ASP A 73 4.21 21.30 7.16
N PHE A 74 4.72 20.50 6.22
CA PHE A 74 4.27 20.57 4.83
C PHE A 74 2.79 20.18 4.69
N GLY A 75 2.36 19.10 5.33
CA GLY A 75 0.95 18.67 5.35
C GLY A 75 0.02 19.72 5.95
N LEU A 76 0.43 20.39 7.04
CA LEU A 76 -0.33 21.48 7.64
C LEU A 76 -0.41 22.70 6.71
N ARG A 77 0.67 23.06 6.01
CA ARG A 77 0.62 24.12 4.99
C ARG A 77 -0.29 23.73 3.83
N LEU A 78 -0.22 22.47 3.37
CA LEU A 78 -1.09 21.98 2.31
C LEU A 78 -2.58 22.09 2.68
N GLN A 79 -2.91 21.89 3.96
CA GLN A 79 -4.27 21.99 4.51
C GLN A 79 -4.73 23.44 4.71
N HIS A 80 -3.90 24.31 5.27
CA HIS A 80 -4.32 25.61 5.79
C HIS A 80 -3.79 26.81 5.01
N ASP A 81 -2.69 26.66 4.29
CA ASP A 81 -2.04 27.74 3.52
C ASP A 81 -1.40 27.18 2.22
N PRO A 82 -2.21 26.57 1.34
CA PRO A 82 -1.71 25.96 0.11
C PRO A 82 -0.99 26.96 -0.80
N ASP A 83 -1.32 28.25 -0.73
CA ASP A 83 -0.68 29.28 -1.54
C ASP A 83 0.78 29.55 -1.15
N SER A 84 1.21 29.11 0.03
CA SER A 84 2.63 29.10 0.41
C SER A 84 3.47 28.01 -0.27
N ILE A 85 2.82 27.09 -0.99
CA ILE A 85 3.44 25.97 -1.69
C ILE A 85 3.37 26.24 -3.20
N PRO A 86 4.44 25.97 -3.97
CA PRO A 86 4.40 26.02 -5.44
C PRO A 86 3.22 25.22 -5.99
N GLU A 87 2.50 25.76 -6.97
CA GLU A 87 1.23 25.18 -7.44
C GLU A 87 1.35 23.70 -7.84
N HIS A 88 2.41 23.34 -8.57
CA HIS A 88 2.65 21.97 -9.01
C HIS A 88 2.99 20.99 -7.86
N GLU A 89 3.42 21.51 -6.69
CA GLU A 89 3.71 20.71 -5.50
C GLU A 89 2.54 20.64 -4.51
N ARG A 90 1.40 21.29 -4.79
CA ARG A 90 0.22 21.31 -3.87
C ARG A 90 -0.51 19.98 -3.82
N SER A 91 0.20 18.95 -3.45
CA SER A 91 -0.34 17.60 -3.30
C SER A 91 0.41 16.80 -2.25
N THR A 92 -0.13 15.66 -1.89
CA THR A 92 0.54 14.69 -1.01
C THR A 92 1.73 13.97 -1.67
N LEU A 93 2.01 14.29 -2.93
CA LEU A 93 3.18 13.82 -3.66
C LEU A 93 4.27 14.89 -3.76
N GLY A 94 4.01 16.11 -3.27
CA GLY A 94 4.92 17.25 -3.35
C GLY A 94 5.84 17.38 -2.15
N GLY A 95 6.83 18.24 -2.28
CA GLY A 95 7.77 18.59 -1.22
C GLY A 95 8.37 17.36 -0.51
N PRO A 96 8.52 17.42 0.82
CA PRO A 96 9.10 16.31 1.59
C PRO A 96 8.23 15.04 1.57
N LEU A 97 6.91 15.15 1.32
CA LEU A 97 6.01 13.99 1.25
C LEU A 97 6.32 13.07 0.07
N GLN A 98 7.02 13.56 -0.94
CA GLN A 98 7.46 12.75 -2.08
C GLN A 98 8.28 11.51 -1.65
N LYS A 99 9.05 11.61 -0.57
CA LYS A 99 9.86 10.51 -0.04
C LYS A 99 9.02 9.34 0.52
N LEU A 100 7.76 9.59 0.86
CA LEU A 100 6.85 8.56 1.37
C LEU A 100 6.39 7.60 0.28
N ILE A 101 6.40 8.03 -0.99
CA ILE A 101 5.83 7.30 -2.13
C ILE A 101 6.49 5.94 -2.32
N ASP A 102 7.81 5.90 -2.25
CA ASP A 102 8.62 4.70 -2.38
C ASP A 102 9.66 4.58 -1.25
N HIS A 103 9.25 4.98 -0.04
CA HIS A 103 10.09 4.78 1.13
C HIS A 103 10.59 3.32 1.19
N PRO A 104 11.85 3.05 1.60
CA PRO A 104 12.42 1.70 1.60
C PRO A 104 11.54 0.61 2.23
N VAL A 105 10.83 0.94 3.31
CA VAL A 105 9.89 0.03 3.99
C VAL A 105 8.65 -0.24 3.12
N VAL A 106 8.15 0.78 2.39
CA VAL A 106 7.02 0.63 1.45
C VAL A 106 7.42 -0.28 0.30
N VAL A 107 8.58 -0.04 -0.30
CA VAL A 107 9.08 -0.89 -1.40
C VAL A 107 9.23 -2.34 -0.95
N GLY A 108 9.81 -2.57 0.23
CA GLY A 108 9.96 -3.93 0.79
C GLY A 108 8.62 -4.63 1.01
N PHE A 109 7.63 -3.91 1.54
CA PHE A 109 6.28 -4.43 1.71
C PHE A 109 5.62 -4.75 0.36
N MET A 110 5.68 -3.82 -0.59
CA MET A 110 5.04 -3.98 -1.91
C MET A 110 5.68 -5.10 -2.72
N ASN A 111 7.00 -5.27 -2.66
CA ASN A 111 7.69 -6.38 -3.30
C ASN A 111 7.24 -7.74 -2.75
N GLU A 112 6.92 -7.81 -1.46
CA GLU A 112 6.45 -9.07 -0.85
C GLU A 112 5.00 -9.40 -1.20
N PHE A 113 4.09 -8.40 -1.15
CA PHE A 113 2.65 -8.68 -1.13
C PHE A 113 1.88 -8.18 -2.36
N VAL A 114 2.40 -7.23 -3.13
CA VAL A 114 1.63 -6.56 -4.20
C VAL A 114 2.28 -6.65 -5.57
N ALA A 115 3.60 -6.61 -5.62
CA ALA A 115 4.31 -6.52 -6.88
C ALA A 115 4.05 -7.74 -7.78
N PHE A 116 3.91 -7.46 -9.08
CA PHE A 116 3.90 -8.48 -10.12
C PHE A 116 5.33 -8.72 -10.60
N PRO A 117 5.97 -9.82 -10.20
CA PRO A 117 7.39 -10.03 -10.42
C PRO A 117 7.84 -9.93 -11.88
N PRO A 118 7.10 -10.45 -12.88
CA PRO A 118 7.51 -10.35 -14.29
C PRO A 118 7.69 -8.93 -14.82
N LEU A 119 7.13 -7.93 -14.13
CA LEU A 119 7.25 -6.52 -14.49
C LEU A 119 8.12 -5.72 -13.53
N SER A 120 8.79 -6.40 -12.60
CA SER A 120 9.72 -5.78 -11.68
C SER A 120 11.15 -5.93 -12.17
N ARG A 121 11.93 -4.85 -12.13
CA ARG A 121 13.35 -4.80 -12.47
C ARG A 121 14.05 -3.77 -11.60
N GLN A 122 15.38 -3.70 -11.64
CA GLN A 122 16.13 -2.71 -10.87
C GLN A 122 15.73 -1.25 -11.19
N ASP A 123 15.22 -1.01 -12.40
CA ASP A 123 14.78 0.31 -12.91
C ASP A 123 13.26 0.48 -13.01
N CYS A 124 12.49 -0.50 -12.48
CA CYS A 124 11.02 -0.48 -12.62
C CYS A 124 10.34 -1.22 -11.47
N TYR A 125 9.45 -0.54 -10.75
CA TYR A 125 8.64 -1.20 -9.71
C TYR A 125 7.60 -2.15 -10.31
N GLY A 126 7.41 -3.32 -9.69
CA GLY A 126 6.39 -4.31 -10.06
C GLY A 126 4.99 -3.99 -9.55
N PHE A 127 4.77 -2.79 -9.01
CA PHE A 127 3.49 -2.29 -8.49
C PHE A 127 3.29 -0.84 -8.93
N ARG A 128 2.10 -0.29 -8.68
CA ARG A 128 1.75 1.08 -9.02
C ARG A 128 1.07 1.78 -7.85
N MET A 129 1.18 3.10 -7.81
CA MET A 129 0.41 3.93 -6.90
C MET A 129 -0.93 4.30 -7.53
N GLU A 130 -2.00 4.28 -6.75
CA GLU A 130 -3.36 4.52 -7.22
C GLU A 130 -3.98 5.82 -6.73
N SER A 131 -3.65 6.21 -5.52
CA SER A 131 -4.13 7.47 -4.94
C SER A 131 -3.30 7.87 -3.74
N SER A 132 -3.37 9.16 -3.40
CA SER A 132 -2.79 9.70 -2.17
C SER A 132 -3.63 10.87 -1.68
N HIS A 133 -3.88 10.91 -0.38
CA HIS A 133 -4.70 11.94 0.27
C HIS A 133 -4.11 12.33 1.62
N LEU A 134 -4.20 13.62 1.94
CA LEU A 134 -3.95 14.10 3.30
C LEU A 134 -5.23 13.96 4.13
N PHE A 135 -5.11 13.37 5.29
CA PHE A 135 -6.17 13.35 6.30
C PHE A 135 -5.78 14.27 7.44
N TYR A 136 -6.46 15.40 7.51
CA TYR A 136 -6.45 16.30 8.66
C TYR A 136 -7.77 16.15 9.39
N ARG A 137 -7.73 15.87 10.69
CA ARG A 137 -8.93 15.71 11.52
C ARG A 137 -8.75 16.35 12.89
N GLU A 138 -9.68 17.20 13.23
CA GLU A 138 -9.85 17.72 14.57
C GLU A 138 -10.79 16.84 15.40
N ALA A 139 -10.91 17.12 16.69
CA ALA A 139 -11.81 16.38 17.57
C ALA A 139 -13.27 16.44 17.08
N GLY A 140 -13.87 15.28 16.88
CA GLY A 140 -15.20 15.11 16.32
C GLY A 140 -15.23 14.77 14.84
N ASP A 141 -14.15 15.00 14.11
CA ASP A 141 -14.07 14.65 12.69
C ASP A 141 -13.90 13.13 12.49
N GLY A 142 -14.42 12.67 11.41
CA GLY A 142 -14.44 11.25 11.05
C GLY A 142 -15.82 10.64 11.26
N LYS A 143 -16.19 9.76 10.36
CA LYS A 143 -17.47 9.08 10.38
C LYS A 143 -17.28 7.59 10.39
N PHE A 144 -17.88 6.95 11.39
CA PHE A 144 -17.93 5.49 11.43
C PHE A 144 -18.79 4.96 10.28
N GLY A 145 -18.23 4.09 9.48
CA GLY A 145 -18.88 3.45 8.34
C GLY A 145 -18.10 2.23 7.89
N PRO A 146 -18.39 1.05 8.47
CA PRO A 146 -17.73 -0.20 8.10
C PRO A 146 -17.86 -0.51 6.61
N HIS A 147 -16.77 -0.90 5.99
CA HIS A 147 -16.75 -1.28 4.59
C HIS A 147 -15.65 -2.29 4.29
N ASN A 148 -15.71 -2.88 3.09
CA ASN A 148 -14.85 -3.93 2.60
C ASN A 148 -14.95 -5.24 3.42
N GLY A 149 -13.95 -6.09 3.37
CA GLY A 149 -13.94 -7.42 3.99
C GLY A 149 -14.18 -8.54 3.00
N SER A 150 -13.71 -9.74 3.33
CA SER A 150 -13.84 -10.96 2.55
C SER A 150 -13.38 -10.85 1.10
N GLY A 151 -12.08 -10.77 0.90
CA GLY A 151 -11.46 -10.68 -0.43
C GLY A 151 -11.69 -11.87 -1.37
N PHE A 152 -12.39 -12.94 -0.91
CA PHE A 152 -12.57 -14.16 -1.69
C PHE A 152 -13.78 -14.14 -2.62
N PHE A 153 -14.83 -13.39 -2.30
CA PHE A 153 -16.14 -13.61 -2.90
C PHE A 153 -16.77 -12.35 -3.49
N ARG A 154 -15.97 -11.36 -3.84
CA ARG A 154 -16.53 -10.17 -4.47
C ARG A 154 -16.94 -10.51 -5.90
N PHE A 155 -16.22 -10.10 -6.89
CA PHE A 155 -16.51 -10.42 -8.29
C PHE A 155 -15.22 -10.55 -9.09
N PRO A 156 -15.22 -11.27 -10.22
CA PRO A 156 -14.04 -11.38 -11.07
C PRO A 156 -13.55 -10.00 -11.53
N GLY A 157 -12.24 -9.75 -11.36
CA GLY A 157 -11.62 -8.47 -11.72
C GLY A 157 -11.66 -7.42 -10.61
N ASP A 158 -12.24 -7.71 -9.45
CA ASP A 158 -12.14 -6.84 -8.29
C ASP A 158 -10.70 -6.78 -7.79
N THR A 159 -10.25 -5.57 -7.50
CA THR A 159 -8.89 -5.33 -6.96
C THR A 159 -8.77 -5.58 -5.47
N HIS A 160 -9.90 -5.73 -4.76
CA HIS A 160 -9.99 -6.00 -3.33
C HIS A 160 -9.89 -7.50 -3.06
N PHE A 161 -8.75 -8.09 -3.33
CA PHE A 161 -8.52 -9.51 -3.12
C PHE A 161 -7.35 -9.77 -2.18
N TYR A 162 -7.35 -10.95 -1.60
CA TYR A 162 -6.22 -11.50 -0.87
C TYR A 162 -6.12 -13.00 -1.16
N HIS A 163 -5.00 -13.43 -1.73
CA HIS A 163 -4.75 -14.82 -2.08
C HIS A 163 -3.53 -15.33 -1.35
N SER A 164 -3.65 -16.51 -0.76
CA SER A 164 -2.54 -17.18 -0.06
C SER A 164 -2.35 -18.58 -0.59
N VAL A 165 -1.09 -18.93 -0.78
CA VAL A 165 -0.62 -20.31 -0.96
C VAL A 165 0.51 -20.54 0.05
N PRO A 166 0.85 -21.79 0.39
CA PRO A 166 1.95 -22.04 1.33
C PRO A 166 3.24 -21.31 0.93
N GLY A 167 3.70 -20.42 1.80
CA GLY A 167 4.91 -19.65 1.62
C GLY A 167 4.78 -18.34 0.85
N LYS A 168 3.60 -18.00 0.31
CA LYS A 168 3.38 -16.73 -0.40
C LYS A 168 1.94 -16.24 -0.25
N SER A 169 1.80 -14.94 0.01
CA SER A 169 0.51 -14.26 -0.05
C SER A 169 0.58 -13.12 -1.06
N HIS A 170 -0.55 -12.80 -1.66
CA HIS A 170 -0.67 -11.70 -2.60
C HIS A 170 -1.89 -10.86 -2.26
N ALA A 171 -1.67 -9.60 -1.97
CA ALA A 171 -2.69 -8.60 -1.72
C ALA A 171 -2.93 -7.79 -3.01
N GLY A 172 -4.17 -7.46 -3.27
CA GLY A 172 -4.52 -6.48 -4.31
C GLY A 172 -4.33 -5.06 -3.81
N LEU A 173 -5.39 -4.27 -3.91
CA LEU A 173 -5.41 -2.91 -3.44
C LEU A 173 -4.99 -2.83 -1.96
N THR A 174 -3.95 -2.06 -1.69
CA THR A 174 -3.32 -1.97 -0.37
C THR A 174 -3.13 -0.53 0.05
N ARG A 175 -3.54 -0.22 1.27
CA ARG A 175 -3.40 1.09 1.88
C ARG A 175 -2.11 1.18 2.69
N VAL A 176 -1.43 2.32 2.55
CA VAL A 176 -0.28 2.72 3.37
C VAL A 176 -0.63 4.04 4.04
N VAL A 177 -0.60 4.05 5.36
CA VAL A 177 -0.94 5.21 6.17
C VAL A 177 0.28 5.65 6.95
N TRP A 178 0.74 6.86 6.68
CA TRP A 178 1.80 7.51 7.44
C TRP A 178 1.18 8.42 8.49
N GLU A 179 1.35 8.09 9.76
CA GLU A 179 0.85 8.91 10.87
C GLU A 179 1.92 9.95 11.24
N LEU A 180 1.70 11.19 10.84
CA LEU A 180 2.63 12.30 11.09
C LEU A 180 2.42 12.96 12.46
N ASN A 181 1.29 12.67 13.12
CA ASN A 181 1.04 12.92 14.53
C ASN A 181 0.79 11.59 15.25
N PRO A 182 1.01 11.51 16.58
CA PRO A 182 0.75 10.28 17.31
C PRO A 182 -0.74 9.92 17.29
N VAL A 183 -1.02 8.62 17.22
CA VAL A 183 -2.36 8.06 17.40
C VAL A 183 -2.45 7.48 18.81
N TYR A 184 -3.48 7.89 19.55
CA TYR A 184 -3.72 7.43 20.91
C TYR A 184 -4.82 6.37 20.96
N ASP A 185 -4.92 5.68 22.09
CA ASP A 185 -5.96 4.66 22.31
C ASP A 185 -7.35 5.26 22.08
N GLY A 186 -8.14 4.56 21.28
CA GLY A 186 -9.48 5.00 20.92
C GLY A 186 -9.57 5.92 19.70
N ASP A 187 -8.45 6.31 19.12
CA ASP A 187 -8.38 7.09 17.87
C ASP A 187 -7.90 6.23 16.68
N GLY A 188 -7.73 6.84 15.54
CA GLY A 188 -7.17 6.20 14.35
C GLY A 188 -8.19 5.45 13.49
N THR A 189 -7.68 4.47 12.75
CA THR A 189 -8.48 3.63 11.86
C THR A 189 -8.85 2.34 12.59
N LEU A 190 -10.12 1.98 12.57
CA LEU A 190 -10.60 0.70 13.07
C LEU A 190 -10.43 -0.38 12.00
N VAL A 191 -10.06 -1.58 12.43
CA VAL A 191 -9.90 -2.74 11.57
C VAL A 191 -10.52 -3.98 12.20
N VAL A 192 -11.02 -4.89 11.37
CA VAL A 192 -11.44 -6.22 11.84
C VAL A 192 -10.36 -7.21 11.42
N SER A 193 -9.47 -7.55 12.36
CA SER A 193 -8.33 -8.42 12.11
C SER A 193 -8.77 -9.77 11.54
N GLY A 194 -8.18 -10.18 10.42
CA GLY A 194 -8.47 -11.44 9.73
C GLY A 194 -9.67 -11.42 8.79
N SER A 195 -10.45 -10.32 8.74
CA SER A 195 -11.64 -10.23 7.89
C SER A 195 -11.35 -10.28 6.39
N HIS A 196 -10.14 -9.99 5.98
CA HIS A 196 -9.69 -10.15 4.58
C HIS A 196 -9.74 -11.59 4.07
N LYS A 197 -9.81 -12.57 4.99
CA LYS A 197 -9.92 -14.01 4.73
C LYS A 197 -11.23 -14.62 5.29
N ALA A 198 -12.15 -13.79 5.78
CA ALA A 198 -13.36 -14.29 6.40
C ALA A 198 -14.26 -14.98 5.37
N ALA A 199 -14.59 -16.24 5.63
CA ALA A 199 -15.51 -17.02 4.81
C ALA A 199 -16.98 -16.85 5.22
N TYR A 200 -17.24 -16.27 6.40
CA TYR A 200 -18.58 -16.00 6.92
C TYR A 200 -18.90 -14.52 6.81
N PRO A 201 -20.17 -14.15 6.63
CA PRO A 201 -20.60 -12.77 6.64
C PRO A 201 -20.30 -12.11 7.99
N ALA A 202 -20.07 -10.80 7.98
CA ALA A 202 -19.89 -10.04 9.20
C ALA A 202 -21.16 -10.10 10.07
N PRO A 203 -21.02 -10.18 11.41
CA PRO A 203 -22.17 -10.13 12.32
C PRO A 203 -22.79 -8.73 12.36
N ASP A 204 -24.04 -8.61 12.77
CA ASP A 204 -24.73 -7.31 12.87
C ASP A 204 -24.02 -6.33 13.80
N SER A 205 -23.32 -6.84 14.81
CA SER A 205 -22.49 -6.04 15.73
C SER A 205 -21.36 -5.28 15.05
N ILE A 206 -21.04 -5.56 13.78
CA ILE A 206 -20.09 -4.79 12.98
C ILE A 206 -20.48 -3.30 12.89
N HIS A 207 -21.76 -2.98 13.02
CA HIS A 207 -22.29 -1.61 12.96
C HIS A 207 -22.20 -0.87 14.30
N ASP A 208 -21.72 -1.51 15.35
CA ASP A 208 -21.39 -0.87 16.62
C ASP A 208 -19.86 -0.67 16.71
N GLN A 209 -19.43 0.59 16.75
CA GLN A 209 -17.99 0.93 16.85
C GLN A 209 -17.31 0.45 18.14
N ASN A 210 -18.09 0.07 19.17
CA ASN A 210 -17.62 -0.46 20.44
C ASN A 210 -17.67 -2.00 20.47
N SER A 211 -18.10 -2.64 19.39
CA SER A 211 -18.11 -4.09 19.29
C SER A 211 -16.72 -4.69 19.44
N PRO A 212 -16.54 -5.80 20.16
CA PRO A 212 -15.25 -6.45 20.34
C PRO A 212 -14.67 -7.06 19.05
N VAL A 213 -15.40 -7.02 17.93
CA VAL A 213 -14.86 -7.43 16.62
C VAL A 213 -13.84 -6.42 16.07
N TRP A 214 -13.90 -5.17 16.54
CA TRP A 214 -12.99 -4.12 16.12
C TRP A 214 -11.68 -4.16 16.90
N SER A 215 -10.62 -3.90 16.20
CA SER A 215 -9.29 -3.59 16.74
C SER A 215 -8.92 -2.18 16.33
N ASP A 216 -8.26 -1.48 17.22
CA ASP A 216 -7.60 -0.20 16.95
C ASP A 216 -6.09 -0.34 17.16
N TYR A 217 -5.38 0.75 16.97
CA TYR A 217 -3.94 0.83 17.22
C TYR A 217 -3.61 2.20 17.83
N ASN A 218 -2.54 2.20 18.61
CA ASN A 218 -1.83 3.42 18.97
C ASN A 218 -0.42 3.38 18.38
N CYS A 219 0.15 4.53 18.11
CA CYS A 219 1.52 4.62 17.64
C CYS A 219 2.09 6.02 17.83
N PRO A 220 3.43 6.15 17.97
CA PRO A 220 4.11 7.43 17.89
C PRO A 220 4.00 8.01 16.48
N ALA A 221 4.26 9.31 16.34
CA ALA A 221 4.41 9.97 15.05
C ALA A 221 5.56 9.34 14.26
N GLY A 222 5.49 9.40 12.92
CA GLY A 222 6.47 8.77 12.05
C GLY A 222 6.27 7.27 11.83
N SER A 223 5.17 6.71 12.35
CA SER A 223 4.80 5.31 12.13
C SER A 223 4.09 5.09 10.81
N VAL A 224 4.17 3.86 10.29
CA VAL A 224 3.46 3.45 9.07
C VAL A 224 2.56 2.25 9.33
N LEU A 225 1.31 2.36 8.90
CA LEU A 225 0.33 1.28 8.91
C LEU A 225 0.08 0.80 7.48
N PHE A 226 0.19 -0.50 7.27
CA PHE A 226 -0.21 -1.19 6.04
C PHE A 226 -1.48 -1.98 6.29
N PHE A 227 -2.44 -1.92 5.38
CA PHE A 227 -3.56 -2.85 5.39
C PHE A 227 -4.08 -3.12 3.98
N THR A 228 -4.54 -4.35 3.73
CA THR A 228 -5.20 -4.68 2.47
C THR A 228 -6.61 -4.10 2.46
N GLU A 229 -7.03 -3.53 1.34
CA GLU A 229 -8.41 -3.01 1.18
C GLU A 229 -9.48 -4.11 1.24
N SER A 230 -9.09 -5.39 1.14
CA SER A 230 -9.99 -6.51 1.43
C SER A 230 -10.29 -6.71 2.92
N LEU A 231 -9.60 -5.99 3.81
CA LEU A 231 -9.87 -5.97 5.23
C LEU A 231 -11.08 -5.10 5.55
N THR A 232 -11.98 -5.55 6.41
CA THR A 232 -13.05 -4.69 6.94
C THR A 232 -12.40 -3.61 7.80
N HIS A 233 -12.67 -2.36 7.46
CA HIS A 233 -12.14 -1.22 8.20
C HIS A 233 -13.14 -0.06 8.25
N SER A 234 -12.86 0.90 9.10
CA SER A 234 -13.68 2.09 9.30
C SER A 234 -12.85 3.23 9.87
N ALA A 235 -13.27 4.45 9.60
CA ALA A 235 -12.90 5.56 10.44
C ALA A 235 -13.70 5.52 11.75
N ARG A 236 -13.24 6.24 12.75
CA ARG A 236 -14.02 6.65 13.94
C ARG A 236 -13.80 8.14 14.17
N PRO A 237 -14.70 8.81 14.92
CA PRO A 237 -14.46 10.19 15.30
C PRO A 237 -13.14 10.33 16.07
N TRP A 238 -12.34 11.32 15.69
CA TRP A 238 -11.11 11.66 16.38
C TRP A 238 -11.44 12.26 17.75
N THR A 239 -10.84 11.80 18.83
CA THR A 239 -11.22 12.22 20.18
C THR A 239 -10.24 13.21 20.80
N ASN A 240 -8.98 13.23 20.36
CA ASN A 240 -7.97 14.12 20.90
C ASN A 240 -8.26 15.59 20.52
N ARG A 241 -8.33 16.46 21.53
CA ARG A 241 -8.64 17.89 21.34
C ARG A 241 -7.38 18.77 21.25
N GLU A 242 -6.23 18.24 21.61
CA GLU A 242 -4.97 18.99 21.66
C GLU A 242 -4.14 18.76 20.42
N VAL A 243 -4.21 17.54 19.88
CA VAL A 243 -3.41 17.10 18.74
C VAL A 243 -4.34 16.62 17.63
N PRO A 244 -4.43 17.31 16.49
CA PRO A 244 -5.20 16.83 15.34
C PRO A 244 -4.53 15.60 14.73
N ARG A 245 -5.29 14.76 14.04
CA ARG A 245 -4.70 13.75 13.19
C ARG A 245 -4.13 14.41 11.93
N VAL A 246 -2.89 14.15 11.66
CA VAL A 246 -2.24 14.49 10.38
C VAL A 246 -1.66 13.21 9.82
N ALA A 247 -2.23 12.72 8.73
CA ALA A 247 -1.80 11.45 8.15
C ALA A 247 -1.85 11.49 6.61
N VAL A 248 -0.94 10.81 5.96
CA VAL A 248 -0.95 10.61 4.51
C VAL A 248 -1.41 9.19 4.21
N PHE A 249 -2.53 9.09 3.50
CA PHE A 249 -3.11 7.83 3.04
C PHE A 249 -2.77 7.62 1.58
N SER A 250 -1.89 6.70 1.31
CA SER A 250 -1.52 6.28 -0.05
C SER A 250 -2.11 4.91 -0.36
N CYS A 251 -2.50 4.70 -1.60
CA CYS A 251 -3.03 3.43 -2.06
C CYS A 251 -2.19 2.87 -3.19
N TYR A 252 -1.89 1.58 -3.12
CA TYR A 252 -1.09 0.87 -4.12
C TYR A 252 -1.84 -0.34 -4.64
N ASN A 253 -1.52 -0.72 -5.88
CA ASN A 253 -2.17 -1.85 -6.54
C ASN A 253 -1.18 -2.59 -7.45
N THR A 254 -1.63 -3.71 -7.96
CA THR A 254 -0.94 -4.42 -9.03
C THR A 254 -0.86 -3.56 -10.29
N VAL A 255 0.07 -3.86 -11.17
CA VAL A 255 0.33 -3.07 -12.38
C VAL A 255 -0.78 -3.17 -13.44
N ASP A 256 -1.64 -4.15 -13.33
CA ASP A 256 -2.72 -4.48 -14.29
C ASP A 256 -4.11 -4.05 -13.82
N SER A 257 -4.21 -3.33 -12.70
CA SER A 257 -5.48 -2.91 -12.11
C SER A 257 -5.48 -1.44 -11.71
N LYS A 258 -6.64 -0.80 -11.82
CA LYS A 258 -6.92 0.56 -11.34
C LYS A 258 -8.33 0.59 -10.76
N TRP A 259 -8.44 1.03 -9.50
CA TRP A 259 -9.71 1.17 -8.80
C TRP A 259 -10.15 2.63 -8.72
N HIS A 260 -9.22 3.53 -8.40
CA HIS A 260 -9.50 4.95 -8.23
C HIS A 260 -9.41 5.71 -9.56
N ASP A 261 -10.39 6.58 -9.81
CA ASP A 261 -10.30 7.59 -10.86
C ASP A 261 -9.45 8.77 -10.35
N TRP A 262 -8.16 8.55 -10.33
CA TRP A 262 -7.17 9.50 -9.84
C TRP A 262 -5.89 9.39 -10.66
N ASP A 263 -5.37 10.52 -11.07
CA ASP A 263 -4.05 10.62 -11.69
C ASP A 263 -3.32 11.82 -11.06
N PRO A 264 -2.01 11.70 -10.79
CA PRO A 264 -1.21 12.82 -10.29
C PRO A 264 -0.98 13.87 -11.37
N ASP A 265 -0.58 15.06 -10.94
CA ASP A 265 -0.12 16.10 -11.86
C ASP A 265 1.08 15.57 -12.66
N PRO A 266 1.00 15.54 -14.01
CA PRO A 266 2.08 15.02 -14.85
C PRO A 266 3.36 15.85 -14.75
N ASP A 267 3.25 17.16 -14.51
CA ASP A 267 4.41 18.05 -14.37
C ASP A 267 5.16 17.73 -13.06
N LEU A 268 4.43 17.47 -11.98
CA LEU A 268 5.04 17.00 -10.73
C LEU A 268 5.73 15.64 -10.93
N VAL A 269 5.05 14.69 -11.58
CA VAL A 269 5.63 13.35 -11.83
C VAL A 269 6.91 13.46 -12.68
N ALA A 270 6.94 14.35 -13.67
CA ALA A 270 8.11 14.57 -14.52
C ALA A 270 9.35 15.07 -13.74
N THR A 271 9.16 15.69 -12.57
CA THR A 271 10.27 16.13 -11.70
C THR A 271 10.87 15.00 -10.86
N MET A 272 10.16 13.88 -10.72
CA MET A 272 10.58 12.75 -9.88
C MET A 272 11.73 11.96 -10.52
N PRO A 273 12.53 11.23 -9.71
CA PRO A 273 13.50 10.28 -10.25
C PRO A 273 12.84 9.23 -11.17
N PRO A 274 13.51 8.77 -12.25
CA PRO A 274 12.91 7.85 -13.22
C PRO A 274 12.29 6.58 -12.62
N LEU A 275 12.92 5.98 -11.62
CA LEU A 275 12.37 4.80 -10.93
C LEU A 275 11.04 5.13 -10.25
N ARG A 276 10.92 6.27 -9.54
CA ARG A 276 9.67 6.71 -8.89
C ARG A 276 8.55 6.98 -9.89
N GLN A 277 8.87 7.53 -11.07
CA GLN A 277 7.90 7.77 -12.13
C GLN A 277 7.21 6.47 -12.58
N THR A 278 7.86 5.30 -12.47
CA THR A 278 7.27 4.03 -12.87
C THR A 278 6.04 3.62 -12.05
N LEU A 279 5.84 4.21 -10.87
CA LEU A 279 4.65 4.01 -10.05
C LEU A 279 3.38 4.61 -10.65
N PHE A 280 3.53 5.60 -11.52
CA PHE A 280 2.42 6.35 -12.12
C PHE A 280 2.16 5.96 -13.58
N ARG A 281 2.80 4.90 -14.06
CA ARG A 281 2.56 4.40 -15.42
C ARG A 281 1.11 3.97 -15.61
N PRO A 282 0.58 4.01 -16.84
CA PRO A 282 -0.74 3.48 -17.16
C PRO A 282 -0.91 2.03 -16.72
N VAL A 283 -2.15 1.60 -16.51
CA VAL A 283 -2.47 0.20 -16.29
C VAL A 283 -1.95 -0.63 -17.45
N ARG A 284 -1.25 -1.70 -17.14
CA ARG A 284 -0.65 -2.57 -18.16
C ARG A 284 -1.72 -3.20 -19.04
N ALA A 285 -1.56 -3.08 -20.34
CA ALA A 285 -2.34 -3.89 -21.27
C ALA A 285 -1.97 -5.37 -21.14
N ALA A 286 -2.93 -6.26 -21.32
CA ALA A 286 -2.81 -7.68 -20.98
C ALA A 286 -1.62 -8.42 -21.65
N ASN A 287 -1.13 -7.94 -22.77
CA ASN A 287 -0.07 -8.57 -23.55
C ASN A 287 1.21 -7.72 -23.68
N ASN A 288 1.28 -6.57 -23.01
CA ASN A 288 2.44 -5.68 -23.11
C ASN A 288 3.19 -5.61 -21.79
N LEU A 289 4.52 -5.65 -21.86
CA LEU A 289 5.40 -5.35 -20.75
C LEU A 289 5.65 -3.83 -20.64
N SER A 290 6.20 -3.39 -19.53
CA SER A 290 6.48 -1.96 -19.26
C SER A 290 7.46 -1.33 -20.26
N ASP A 291 8.30 -2.13 -20.91
CA ASP A 291 9.26 -1.70 -21.94
C ASP A 291 8.71 -1.76 -23.36
N GLY A 292 7.41 -2.02 -23.53
CA GLY A 292 6.78 -2.17 -24.83
C GLY A 292 6.95 -3.56 -25.47
N SER A 293 7.66 -4.48 -24.83
CA SER A 293 7.74 -5.87 -25.29
C SER A 293 6.45 -6.62 -24.98
N HIS A 294 6.26 -7.75 -25.65
CA HIS A 294 5.13 -8.64 -25.43
C HIS A 294 5.53 -9.88 -24.64
N TYR A 295 4.60 -10.40 -23.84
CA TYR A 295 4.80 -11.70 -23.22
C TYR A 295 4.96 -12.79 -24.26
N GLY A 296 6.03 -13.58 -24.13
CA GLY A 296 6.16 -14.89 -24.76
C GLY A 296 5.98 -14.91 -26.29
N VAL A 297 6.33 -13.84 -26.96
CA VAL A 297 6.36 -13.81 -28.43
C VAL A 297 7.80 -13.91 -28.91
#